data_44c1e39f6bb54564dc4919c17511d744
#
_entry.id   44c1e39f6bb54564dc4919c17511d744
#
_cell.length_a   1.000
_cell.length_b   1.000
_cell.length_c   1.000
_cell.angle_alpha   90.00
_cell.angle_beta   90.00
_cell.angle_gamma   90.00
#
_symmetry.space_group_name_H-M   'P 1'
#
loop_
_entity.id
_entity.type
_entity.pdbx_description
1 polymer ?
#
loop_
_entity_poly.entity_id
_entity_poly.type
_entity_poly.pdbx_seq_one_letter_code
_entity_poly.pdbx_strand_id
1 'polypeptide(L)'
;AGVGKSSLAKLIVKNLDCAFLMINASDERGIETIRDKVSSFASTMSFSPLKVVILDEADFLTIQAQASLRNVIETFSRTTRFIMTCNYIERIIDPLQSRCQVLKIIPPSKQEVAKHLNKIIEKENIKYELKSLANIVNTHYPDIRKMLNTIQLSTKDNELVVDESILVSSNYIQQVIAELKNPKTDY
;
A
#
# COMPACT_ATOMS: atom_id res chain seq x y z
N ALA A 1 2.58 0.68 -5.18
CA ALA A 1 1.64 1.35 -4.26
C ALA A 1 0.21 0.85 -4.48
N GLY A 2 -0.73 1.11 -3.53
CA GLY A 2 -2.17 0.91 -3.71
C GLY A 2 -2.69 -0.53 -3.83
N VAL A 3 -1.87 -1.56 -3.57
CA VAL A 3 -2.23 -2.99 -3.71
C VAL A 3 -2.70 -3.65 -2.40
N GLY A 4 -2.90 -2.87 -1.32
CA GLY A 4 -3.48 -3.36 -0.07
C GLY A 4 -2.50 -3.85 1.00
N LYS A 5 -1.18 -3.55 0.93
CA LYS A 5 -0.19 -3.97 1.94
C LYS A 5 -0.57 -3.56 3.37
N SER A 6 -0.80 -2.28 3.59
CA SER A 6 -1.20 -1.75 4.92
C SER A 6 -2.56 -2.27 5.37
N SER A 7 -3.49 -2.50 4.43
CA SER A 7 -4.80 -3.11 4.73
C SER A 7 -4.65 -4.55 5.19
N LEU A 8 -3.76 -5.32 4.55
CA LEU A 8 -3.46 -6.70 4.95
C LEU A 8 -2.87 -6.74 6.36
N ALA A 9 -1.89 -5.88 6.67
CA ALA A 9 -1.30 -5.79 8.00
C ALA A 9 -2.37 -5.50 9.08
N LYS A 10 -3.27 -4.54 8.81
CA LYS A 10 -4.40 -4.21 9.71
C LYS A 10 -5.39 -5.36 9.86
N LEU A 11 -5.68 -6.10 8.79
CA LEU A 11 -6.58 -7.26 8.84
C LEU A 11 -5.98 -8.40 9.67
N ILE A 12 -4.68 -8.64 9.57
CA ILE A 12 -3.99 -9.67 10.36
C ILE A 12 -4.20 -9.38 11.85
N VAL A 13 -3.90 -8.17 12.32
CA VAL A 13 -4.02 -7.84 13.75
C VAL A 13 -5.46 -7.79 14.24
N LYS A 14 -6.42 -7.45 13.37
CA LYS A 14 -7.85 -7.49 13.72
C LYS A 14 -8.38 -8.91 13.93
N ASN A 15 -7.78 -9.91 13.30
CA ASN A 15 -8.18 -11.31 13.41
C ASN A 15 -7.37 -12.08 14.45
N LEU A 16 -6.36 -11.44 15.05
CA LEU A 16 -5.57 -12.02 16.12
C LEU A 16 -5.99 -11.43 17.47
N ASP A 17 -6.01 -12.26 18.52
CA ASP A 17 -6.11 -11.75 19.89
C ASP A 17 -4.75 -11.20 20.32
N CYS A 18 -4.48 -9.95 19.94
CA CYS A 18 -3.21 -9.30 20.17
C CYS A 18 -3.37 -7.82 20.51
N ALA A 19 -2.46 -7.33 21.35
CA ALA A 19 -2.24 -5.90 21.48
C ALA A 19 -1.37 -5.45 20.30
N PHE A 20 -1.70 -4.32 19.65
CA PHE A 20 -0.88 -3.84 18.53
C PHE A 20 -0.56 -2.36 18.64
N LEU A 21 0.61 -2.01 18.10
CA LEU A 21 1.07 -0.64 17.87
C LEU A 21 1.27 -0.47 16.38
N MET A 22 0.71 0.61 15.81
CA MET A 22 0.93 0.95 14.41
C MET A 22 1.62 2.30 14.31
N ILE A 23 2.73 2.34 13.59
CA ILE A 23 3.52 3.54 13.32
C ILE A 23 3.66 3.69 11.81
N ASN A 24 3.39 4.89 11.30
CA ASN A 24 3.69 5.23 9.91
C ASN A 24 5.08 5.85 9.83
N ALA A 25 6.01 5.15 9.18
CA ALA A 25 7.39 5.60 9.04
C ALA A 25 7.56 6.81 8.12
N SER A 26 6.56 7.16 7.32
CA SER A 26 6.57 8.40 6.54
C SER A 26 6.40 9.64 7.41
N ASP A 27 5.68 9.52 8.51
CA ASP A 27 5.40 10.60 9.45
C ASP A 27 6.46 10.65 10.56
N GLU A 28 6.88 9.49 11.06
CA GLU A 28 7.81 9.33 12.16
C GLU A 28 9.08 8.59 11.69
N ARG A 29 10.09 9.32 11.25
CA ARG A 29 11.32 8.76 10.65
C ARG A 29 12.50 8.67 11.61
N GLY A 30 12.40 9.37 12.74
CA GLY A 30 13.49 9.56 13.70
C GLY A 30 13.81 8.29 14.50
N ILE A 31 15.12 8.08 14.76
CA ILE A 31 15.61 6.91 15.50
C ILE A 31 15.04 6.85 16.92
N GLU A 32 15.02 7.98 17.64
CA GLU A 32 14.59 8.05 19.05
C GLU A 32 13.10 7.73 19.16
N THR A 33 12.27 8.41 18.36
CA THR A 33 10.82 8.22 18.38
C THR A 33 10.44 6.78 18.09
N ILE A 34 11.03 6.18 17.04
CA ILE A 34 10.74 4.79 16.67
C ILE A 34 11.23 3.83 17.74
N ARG A 35 12.49 3.97 18.19
CA ARG A 35 13.07 3.08 19.18
C ARG A 35 12.28 3.14 20.51
N ASP A 36 12.00 4.34 21.01
CA ASP A 36 11.41 4.52 22.32
C ASP A 36 9.94 4.09 22.32
N LYS A 37 9.15 4.42 21.29
CA LYS A 37 7.76 3.94 21.16
C LYS A 37 7.68 2.42 21.05
N VAL A 38 8.52 1.82 20.21
CA VAL A 38 8.52 0.37 20.00
C VAL A 38 9.00 -0.35 21.25
N SER A 39 10.09 0.10 21.87
CA SER A 39 10.63 -0.52 23.10
C SER A 39 9.67 -0.36 24.27
N SER A 40 9.06 0.81 24.46
CA SER A 40 8.06 1.04 25.49
C SER A 40 6.86 0.11 25.32
N PHE A 41 6.31 0.03 24.10
CA PHE A 41 5.21 -0.88 23.82
C PHE A 41 5.60 -2.35 24.02
N ALA A 42 6.77 -2.78 23.53
CA ALA A 42 7.22 -4.16 23.63
C ALA A 42 7.51 -4.59 25.06
N SER A 43 8.01 -3.69 25.93
CA SER A 43 8.37 -3.96 27.33
C SER A 43 7.17 -3.91 28.28
N THR A 44 6.06 -3.22 27.94
CA THR A 44 4.87 -3.17 28.81
C THR A 44 4.24 -4.56 28.96
N MET A 45 3.63 -4.83 30.09
CA MET A 45 2.79 -6.01 30.27
C MET A 45 1.50 -5.86 29.44
N SER A 46 1.06 -6.95 28.82
CA SER A 46 -0.20 -7.02 28.08
C SER A 46 -1.02 -8.18 28.58
N PHE A 47 -2.33 -8.00 28.65
CA PHE A 47 -3.28 -9.10 28.90
C PHE A 47 -3.47 -10.00 27.68
N SER A 48 -3.15 -9.49 26.48
CA SER A 48 -3.19 -10.31 25.27
C SER A 48 -1.94 -11.20 25.15
N PRO A 49 -2.09 -12.41 24.66
CA PRO A 49 -0.99 -13.39 24.57
C PRO A 49 0.09 -12.98 23.58
N LEU A 50 -0.20 -12.07 22.67
CA LEU A 50 0.69 -11.62 21.61
C LEU A 50 0.68 -10.11 21.49
N LYS A 51 1.84 -9.54 21.23
CA LYS A 51 1.99 -8.13 20.79
C LYS A 51 2.44 -8.07 19.34
N VAL A 52 1.92 -7.11 18.61
CA VAL A 52 2.29 -6.88 17.21
C VAL A 52 2.65 -5.41 17.00
N VAL A 53 3.81 -5.16 16.42
CA VAL A 53 4.21 -3.82 15.97
C VAL A 53 4.11 -3.78 14.45
N ILE A 54 3.34 -2.83 13.93
CA ILE A 54 3.22 -2.58 12.50
C ILE A 54 3.99 -1.30 12.17
N LEU A 55 5.00 -1.43 11.31
CA LEU A 55 5.74 -0.30 10.75
C LEU A 55 5.30 -0.15 9.29
N ASP A 56 4.37 0.77 9.05
CA ASP A 56 3.87 1.05 7.70
C ASP A 56 4.84 1.97 6.97
N GLU A 57 5.06 1.72 5.68
CA GLU A 57 6.00 2.46 4.85
C GLU A 57 7.44 2.47 5.41
N ALA A 58 7.92 1.33 5.90
CA ALA A 58 9.22 1.19 6.57
C ALA A 58 10.44 1.60 5.70
N ASP A 59 10.27 1.67 4.39
CA ASP A 59 11.26 2.18 3.44
C ASP A 59 11.51 3.70 3.56
N PHE A 60 10.74 4.42 4.37
CA PHE A 60 10.99 5.82 4.76
C PHE A 60 11.82 5.98 6.03
N LEU A 61 12.06 4.90 6.79
CA LEU A 61 12.92 4.95 7.97
C LEU A 61 14.36 5.30 7.59
N THR A 62 15.00 6.12 8.42
CA THR A 62 16.43 6.37 8.28
C THR A 62 17.23 5.09 8.51
N ILE A 63 18.42 4.97 7.90
CA ILE A 63 19.32 3.81 8.08
C ILE A 63 19.62 3.58 9.56
N GLN A 64 19.80 4.66 10.33
CA GLN A 64 20.05 4.59 11.77
C GLN A 64 18.85 4.05 12.56
N ALA A 65 17.62 4.46 12.19
CA ALA A 65 16.40 3.94 12.80
C ALA A 65 16.24 2.43 12.49
N GLN A 66 16.50 2.02 11.27
CA GLN A 66 16.49 0.61 10.88
C GLN A 66 17.52 -0.21 11.63
N ALA A 67 18.75 0.30 11.80
CA ALA A 67 19.80 -0.37 12.57
C ALA A 67 19.42 -0.52 14.05
N SER A 68 18.76 0.50 14.64
CA SER A 68 18.24 0.44 16.01
C SER A 68 17.13 -0.60 16.16
N LEU A 69 16.20 -0.65 15.19
CA LEU A 69 15.10 -1.63 15.18
C LEU A 69 15.61 -3.08 15.15
N ARG A 70 16.74 -3.35 14.52
CA ARG A 70 17.35 -4.68 14.53
C ARG A 70 17.52 -5.21 15.96
N ASN A 71 18.08 -4.38 16.84
CA ASN A 71 18.32 -4.78 18.24
C ASN A 71 17.00 -4.95 18.99
N VAL A 72 16.03 -4.07 18.75
CA VAL A 72 14.69 -4.15 19.36
C VAL A 72 13.96 -5.43 18.95
N ILE A 73 14.01 -5.80 17.66
CA ILE A 73 13.40 -7.03 17.15
C ILE A 73 14.05 -8.26 17.82
N GLU A 74 15.38 -8.31 17.94
CA GLU A 74 16.06 -9.42 18.60
C GLU A 74 15.67 -9.52 20.08
N THR A 75 15.67 -8.39 20.80
CA THR A 75 15.38 -8.34 22.23
C THR A 75 13.96 -8.82 22.54
N PHE A 76 12.99 -8.42 21.75
CA PHE A 76 11.56 -8.67 22.01
C PHE A 76 10.96 -9.79 21.14
N SER A 77 11.77 -10.55 20.41
CA SER A 77 11.32 -11.60 19.47
C SER A 77 10.40 -12.67 20.09
N ARG A 78 10.52 -12.91 21.40
CA ARG A 78 9.69 -13.90 22.11
C ARG A 78 8.28 -13.44 22.37
N THR A 79 8.06 -12.15 22.64
CA THR A 79 6.79 -11.57 23.09
C THR A 79 6.13 -10.70 22.03
N THR A 80 6.88 -10.21 21.06
CA THR A 80 6.40 -9.22 20.08
C THR A 80 6.72 -9.69 18.66
N ARG A 81 5.76 -9.56 17.75
CA ARG A 81 5.94 -9.78 16.31
C ARG A 81 5.96 -8.45 15.60
N PHE A 82 6.69 -8.40 14.51
CA PHE A 82 6.89 -7.19 13.71
C PHE A 82 6.37 -7.41 12.30
N ILE A 83 5.54 -6.50 11.83
CA ILE A 83 5.06 -6.45 10.45
C ILE A 83 5.56 -5.14 9.86
N MET A 84 6.38 -5.22 8.82
CA MET A 84 6.87 -4.06 8.08
C MET A 84 6.27 -4.08 6.68
N THR A 85 5.68 -2.97 6.25
CA THR A 85 5.28 -2.81 4.85
C THR A 85 6.25 -1.85 4.15
N CYS A 86 6.57 -2.11 2.91
CA CYS A 86 7.40 -1.23 2.10
C CYS A 86 6.98 -1.29 0.63
N ASN A 87 7.33 -0.27 -0.13
CA ASN A 87 7.22 -0.26 -1.59
C ASN A 87 8.53 -0.70 -2.24
N TYR A 88 9.66 -0.37 -1.63
CA TYR A 88 11.01 -0.59 -2.13
C TYR A 88 11.81 -1.40 -1.12
N ILE A 89 11.94 -2.72 -1.36
CA ILE A 89 12.66 -3.62 -0.44
C ILE A 89 14.15 -3.28 -0.36
N GLU A 90 14.73 -2.75 -1.43
CA GLU A 90 16.12 -2.31 -1.51
C GLU A 90 16.46 -1.14 -0.57
N ARG A 91 15.46 -0.44 -0.04
CA ARG A 91 15.64 0.59 0.99
C ARG A 91 15.67 0.04 2.41
N ILE A 92 15.34 -1.23 2.58
CA ILE A 92 15.42 -1.92 3.87
C ILE A 92 16.80 -2.57 3.98
N ILE A 93 17.52 -2.27 5.05
CA ILE A 93 18.87 -2.81 5.25
C ILE A 93 18.86 -4.33 5.37
N ASP A 94 19.86 -5.00 4.81
CA ASP A 94 19.99 -6.47 4.81
C ASP A 94 19.86 -7.11 6.21
N PRO A 95 20.42 -6.52 7.29
CA PRO A 95 20.24 -7.06 8.63
C PRO A 95 18.80 -7.12 9.12
N LEU A 96 17.91 -6.26 8.65
CA LEU A 96 16.46 -6.34 8.94
C LEU A 96 15.77 -7.36 8.04
N GLN A 97 16.10 -7.37 6.75
CA GLN A 97 15.53 -8.33 5.82
C GLN A 97 15.82 -9.79 6.26
N SER A 98 17.04 -10.08 6.72
CA SER A 98 17.44 -11.41 7.17
C SER A 98 16.70 -11.89 8.43
N ARG A 99 16.10 -10.99 9.20
CA ARG A 99 15.32 -11.30 10.41
C ARG A 99 13.82 -11.37 10.18
N CYS A 100 13.40 -11.10 8.96
CA CYS A 100 11.99 -11.07 8.58
C CYS A 100 11.74 -12.05 7.44
N GLN A 101 10.55 -12.61 7.40
CA GLN A 101 10.08 -13.30 6.21
C GLN A 101 9.55 -12.27 5.22
N VAL A 102 10.18 -12.19 4.05
CA VAL A 102 9.76 -11.29 2.99
C VAL A 102 8.62 -11.92 2.20
N LEU A 103 7.47 -11.23 2.18
CA LEU A 103 6.29 -11.62 1.42
C LEU A 103 6.04 -10.59 0.32
N LYS A 104 6.14 -11.02 -0.93
CA LYS A 104 5.82 -10.18 -2.09
C LYS A 104 4.32 -10.18 -2.35
N ILE A 105 3.67 -9.04 -2.16
CA ILE A 105 2.26 -8.87 -2.49
C ILE A 105 2.12 -8.59 -3.98
N ILE A 106 1.57 -9.58 -4.70
CA ILE A 106 1.29 -9.49 -6.13
C ILE A 106 -0.11 -8.90 -6.29
N PRO A 107 -0.30 -7.88 -7.15
CA PRO A 107 -1.63 -7.35 -7.41
C PRO A 107 -2.52 -8.44 -8.03
N PRO A 108 -3.83 -8.47 -7.69
CA PRO A 108 -4.79 -9.35 -8.34
C PRO A 108 -4.88 -9.06 -9.84
N SER A 109 -5.40 -9.99 -10.61
CA SER A 109 -5.62 -9.78 -12.05
C SER A 109 -6.58 -8.62 -12.31
N LYS A 110 -6.47 -7.96 -13.48
CA LYS A 110 -7.39 -6.87 -13.86
C LYS A 110 -8.86 -7.29 -13.76
N GLN A 111 -9.17 -8.56 -14.09
CA GLN A 111 -10.52 -9.10 -14.02
C GLN A 111 -11.03 -9.20 -12.56
N GLU A 112 -10.19 -9.68 -11.65
CA GLU A 112 -10.54 -9.76 -10.21
C GLU A 112 -10.71 -8.36 -9.61
N VAL A 113 -9.83 -7.42 -9.97
CA VAL A 113 -9.96 -6.02 -9.57
C VAL A 113 -11.26 -5.42 -10.09
N ALA A 114 -11.60 -5.61 -11.37
CA ALA A 114 -12.84 -5.12 -11.95
C ALA A 114 -14.07 -5.70 -11.22
N LYS A 115 -14.08 -7.01 -10.94
CA LYS A 115 -15.15 -7.66 -10.15
C LYS A 115 -15.28 -7.08 -8.75
N HIS A 116 -14.15 -6.75 -8.12
CA HIS A 116 -14.16 -6.17 -6.77
C HIS A 116 -14.72 -4.74 -6.79
N LEU A 117 -14.27 -3.92 -7.74
CA LEU A 117 -14.80 -2.55 -7.91
C LEU A 117 -16.29 -2.57 -8.25
N ASN A 118 -16.74 -3.49 -9.12
CA ASN A 118 -18.15 -3.68 -9.42
C ASN A 118 -18.99 -3.90 -8.15
N LYS A 119 -18.56 -4.81 -7.27
CA LYS A 119 -19.25 -5.08 -6.01
C LYS A 119 -19.33 -3.84 -5.10
N ILE A 120 -18.32 -2.97 -5.14
CA ILE A 120 -18.32 -1.72 -4.37
C ILE A 120 -19.33 -0.74 -4.96
N ILE A 121 -19.30 -0.53 -6.28
CA ILE A 121 -20.18 0.38 -7.01
C ILE A 121 -21.66 -0.03 -6.83
N GLU A 122 -21.96 -1.34 -6.91
CA GLU A 122 -23.30 -1.88 -6.65
C GLU A 122 -23.78 -1.62 -5.21
N LYS A 123 -22.90 -1.79 -4.22
CA LYS A 123 -23.25 -1.51 -2.81
C LYS A 123 -23.51 -0.03 -2.53
N GLU A 124 -22.81 0.84 -3.24
CA GLU A 124 -23.01 2.30 -3.14
C GLU A 124 -24.17 2.80 -4.01
N ASN A 125 -24.89 1.90 -4.73
CA ASN A 125 -25.99 2.21 -5.63
C ASN A 125 -25.63 3.22 -6.73
N ILE A 126 -24.40 3.13 -7.26
CA ILE A 126 -23.92 3.99 -8.33
C ILE A 126 -24.24 3.34 -9.68
N LYS A 127 -24.92 4.07 -10.56
CA LYS A 127 -25.14 3.65 -11.96
C LYS A 127 -23.84 3.84 -12.76
N TYR A 128 -23.49 2.89 -13.61
CA TYR A 128 -22.28 2.98 -14.40
C TYR A 128 -22.37 2.17 -15.71
N GLU A 129 -21.56 2.56 -16.68
CA GLU A 129 -21.33 1.78 -17.89
C GLU A 129 -20.12 0.87 -17.70
N LEU A 130 -20.19 -0.38 -18.14
CA LEU A 130 -19.08 -1.32 -18.10
C LEU A 130 -17.81 -0.78 -18.77
N LYS A 131 -17.96 -0.01 -19.84
CA LYS A 131 -16.87 0.65 -20.56
C LYS A 131 -16.12 1.63 -19.67
N SER A 132 -16.83 2.43 -18.88
CA SER A 132 -16.25 3.39 -17.94
C SER A 132 -15.43 2.71 -16.87
N LEU A 133 -15.93 1.62 -16.28
CA LEU A 133 -15.21 0.84 -15.30
C LEU A 133 -13.96 0.17 -15.90
N ALA A 134 -14.06 -0.42 -17.09
CA ALA A 134 -12.94 -1.03 -17.80
C ALA A 134 -11.83 -0.01 -18.10
N ASN A 135 -12.19 1.21 -18.47
CA ASN A 135 -11.26 2.31 -18.72
C ASN A 135 -10.49 2.69 -17.45
N ILE A 136 -11.19 2.87 -16.32
CA ILE A 136 -10.55 3.17 -15.03
C ILE A 136 -9.55 2.08 -14.63
N VAL A 137 -9.94 0.80 -14.75
CA VAL A 137 -9.07 -0.32 -14.43
C VAL A 137 -7.85 -0.33 -15.34
N ASN A 138 -8.00 -0.16 -16.64
CA ASN A 138 -6.88 -0.18 -17.58
C ASN A 138 -5.90 0.98 -17.34
N THR A 139 -6.41 2.15 -16.99
CA THR A 139 -5.60 3.37 -16.78
C THR A 139 -4.80 3.32 -15.49
N HIS A 140 -5.37 2.80 -14.41
CA HIS A 140 -4.78 2.90 -13.07
C HIS A 140 -4.21 1.60 -12.51
N TYR A 141 -4.39 0.47 -13.22
CA TYR A 141 -3.81 -0.80 -12.76
C TYR A 141 -2.29 -0.70 -12.61
N PRO A 142 -1.71 -1.18 -11.50
CA PRO A 142 -2.30 -2.01 -10.45
C PRO A 142 -2.77 -1.27 -9.19
N ASP A 143 -2.88 0.04 -9.19
CA ASP A 143 -3.20 0.88 -8.02
C ASP A 143 -4.72 0.94 -7.76
N ILE A 144 -5.22 0.04 -6.90
CA ILE A 144 -6.65 -0.05 -6.55
C ILE A 144 -7.13 1.21 -5.81
N ARG A 145 -6.28 1.83 -4.99
CA ARG A 145 -6.63 3.08 -4.29
C ARG A 145 -6.92 4.19 -5.28
N LYS A 146 -6.06 4.33 -6.30
CA LYS A 146 -6.24 5.33 -7.34
C LYS A 146 -7.52 5.09 -8.15
N MET A 147 -7.84 3.82 -8.45
CA MET A 147 -9.10 3.46 -9.11
C MET A 147 -10.31 3.88 -8.29
N LEU A 148 -10.34 3.56 -6.99
CA LEU A 148 -11.43 3.94 -6.09
C LEU A 148 -11.59 5.46 -5.97
N ASN A 149 -10.48 6.17 -5.82
CA ASN A 149 -10.51 7.64 -5.79
C ASN A 149 -11.05 8.22 -7.10
N THR A 150 -10.66 7.66 -8.25
CA THR A 150 -11.19 8.09 -9.56
C THR A 150 -12.68 7.83 -9.67
N ILE A 151 -13.16 6.65 -9.25
CA ILE A 151 -14.59 6.35 -9.21
C ILE A 151 -15.33 7.36 -8.36
N GLN A 152 -14.84 7.63 -7.15
CA GLN A 152 -15.46 8.57 -6.22
C GLN A 152 -15.54 10.00 -6.79
N LEU A 153 -14.45 10.48 -7.40
CA LEU A 153 -14.39 11.82 -8.00
C LEU A 153 -15.26 11.95 -9.26
N SER A 154 -15.41 10.85 -10.02
CA SER A 154 -16.18 10.82 -11.26
C SER A 154 -17.66 10.50 -11.04
N THR A 155 -18.08 10.20 -9.80
CA THR A 155 -19.48 9.95 -9.47
C THR A 155 -20.18 11.27 -9.18
N LYS A 156 -21.23 11.59 -9.99
CA LYS A 156 -22.13 12.74 -9.80
C LYS A 156 -23.56 12.21 -9.82
N ASP A 157 -24.38 12.64 -8.90
CA ASP A 157 -25.80 12.26 -8.81
C ASP A 157 -26.06 10.74 -8.88
N ASN A 158 -25.21 9.95 -8.21
CA ASN A 158 -25.21 8.49 -8.24
C ASN A 158 -24.97 7.87 -9.63
N GLU A 159 -24.35 8.60 -10.54
CA GLU A 159 -23.94 8.10 -11.85
C GLU A 159 -22.43 8.31 -12.06
N LEU A 160 -21.74 7.28 -12.56
CA LEU A 160 -20.32 7.33 -12.87
C LEU A 160 -20.11 7.95 -14.26
N VAL A 161 -19.74 9.23 -14.29
CA VAL A 161 -19.41 9.95 -15.52
C VAL A 161 -17.90 10.10 -15.63
N VAL A 162 -17.28 9.29 -16.49
CA VAL A 162 -15.83 9.36 -16.72
C VAL A 162 -15.55 10.36 -17.83
N ASP A 163 -15.00 11.52 -17.49
CA ASP A 163 -14.52 12.50 -18.46
C ASP A 163 -13.35 11.93 -19.27
N GLU A 164 -13.36 12.11 -20.58
CA GLU A 164 -12.27 11.67 -21.47
C GLU A 164 -10.93 12.33 -21.11
N SER A 165 -10.92 13.46 -20.44
CA SER A 165 -9.72 14.13 -19.92
C SER A 165 -8.93 13.27 -18.90
N ILE A 166 -9.60 12.39 -18.16
CA ILE A 166 -8.95 11.47 -17.20
C ILE A 166 -8.22 10.34 -17.96
N LEU A 167 -8.69 10.01 -19.17
CA LEU A 167 -8.11 8.99 -20.04
C LEU A 167 -6.93 9.51 -20.86
N VAL A 168 -6.86 10.83 -21.09
CA VAL A 168 -5.84 11.47 -21.95
C VAL A 168 -4.43 11.30 -21.39
N SER A 169 -4.25 11.29 -20.07
CA SER A 169 -2.89 11.23 -19.48
C SER A 169 -2.14 9.93 -19.77
N SER A 170 -2.81 8.78 -19.91
CA SER A 170 -2.15 7.51 -20.24
C SER A 170 -2.03 7.29 -21.75
N ASN A 171 -3.03 7.72 -22.52
CA ASN A 171 -3.00 7.65 -23.98
C ASN A 171 -1.98 8.64 -24.56
N TYR A 172 -1.84 9.82 -23.95
CA TYR A 172 -0.88 10.84 -24.39
C TYR A 172 0.57 10.34 -24.31
N ILE A 173 0.95 9.68 -23.20
CA ILE A 173 2.27 9.08 -23.08
C ILE A 173 2.52 8.00 -24.12
N GLN A 174 1.52 7.14 -24.40
CA GLN A 174 1.63 6.11 -25.45
C GLN A 174 1.70 6.72 -26.86
N GLN A 175 0.94 7.79 -27.11
CA GLN A 175 0.99 8.51 -28.37
C GLN A 175 2.34 9.20 -28.56
N VAL A 176 2.87 9.88 -27.57
CA VAL A 176 4.21 10.49 -27.61
C VAL A 176 5.30 9.43 -27.83
N ILE A 177 5.22 8.27 -27.17
CA ILE A 177 6.16 7.16 -27.40
C ILE A 177 6.01 6.58 -28.81
N ALA A 178 4.80 6.49 -29.34
CA ALA A 178 4.55 6.02 -30.70
C ALA A 178 5.08 7.00 -31.75
N GLU A 179 4.91 8.30 -31.53
CA GLU A 179 5.46 9.36 -32.39
C GLU A 179 7.00 9.39 -32.34
N LEU A 180 7.60 9.27 -31.16
CA LEU A 180 9.06 9.20 -30.99
C LEU A 180 9.68 7.94 -31.61
N LYS A 181 8.91 6.87 -31.75
CA LYS A 181 9.35 5.64 -32.45
C LYS A 181 9.15 5.69 -33.97
N ASN A 182 8.46 6.70 -34.47
CA ASN A 182 8.19 6.84 -35.91
C ASN A 182 9.38 7.57 -36.57
N PRO A 183 10.19 6.91 -37.43
CA PRO A 183 11.39 7.50 -38.03
C PRO A 183 11.12 8.58 -39.10
N LYS A 184 9.87 9.04 -39.25
CA LYS A 184 9.43 10.01 -40.28
C LYS A 184 9.15 11.42 -39.76
N THR A 185 9.42 11.72 -38.50
CA THR A 185 9.41 13.13 -38.04
C THR A 185 10.77 13.76 -38.30
N ASP A 186 10.92 14.35 -39.49
CA ASP A 186 11.96 15.30 -39.78
C ASP A 186 11.80 16.54 -38.88
N TYR A 187 12.86 16.91 -38.18
CA TYR A 187 12.98 18.15 -37.44
C TYR A 187 13.47 19.24 -38.36
#